data_cff57fd50e4652164cad0e112e2f8945
#
_entry.id   cff57fd50e4652164cad0e112e2f8945
#
_cell.length_a   1.000
_cell.length_b   1.000
_cell.length_c   1.000
_cell.angle_alpha   90.00
_cell.angle_beta   90.00
_cell.angle_gamma   90.00
#
_symmetry.space_group_name_H-M   'P 1'
#
loop_
_entity.id
_entity.type
_entity.pdbx_description
1 polymer ?
#
loop_
_entity_poly.entity_id
_entity_poly.type
_entity_poly.pdbx_seq_one_letter_code
_entity_poly.pdbx_strand_id
1 'polypeptide(L)'
;MAATSVGLDAAGAALLADELLAESETLQSVWRYVIVQLLDDYSHDLGRSGVSVASQRFDREPPLTRAAEVDAALAALAEYLARRDDWPVPSWARKPGRYTSKWWFVTPLQGMHATALQESPSSFRTRGIFITSGALSRV
;
A
#
# COMPACT_ATOMS: atom_id res chain seq x y z
N MET A 1 22.72 -7.72 -14.05
CA MET A 1 21.41 -7.69 -14.14
C MET A 1 20.81 -7.70 -12.82
N ALA A 2 20.17 -6.80 -12.72
CA ALA A 2 19.51 -6.73 -11.54
C ALA A 2 18.83 -8.00 -11.36
N ALA A 3 19.20 -8.67 -10.38
CA ALA A 3 18.37 -9.68 -9.93
C ALA A 3 17.00 -9.10 -9.97
N THR A 4 16.33 -9.44 -10.95
CA THR A 4 14.99 -9.05 -11.01
C THR A 4 14.35 -9.56 -9.78
N SER A 5 13.97 -8.67 -8.96
CA SER A 5 13.13 -9.04 -7.87
C SER A 5 11.88 -9.63 -8.47
N VAL A 6 11.64 -10.86 -8.13
CA VAL A 6 10.38 -11.51 -8.41
C VAL A 6 9.33 -10.85 -7.52
N GLY A 7 8.20 -10.54 -8.07
CA GLY A 7 7.09 -9.95 -7.33
C GLY A 7 6.83 -8.50 -7.69
N LEU A 8 6.02 -7.84 -6.88
CA LEU A 8 5.59 -6.47 -7.15
C LEU A 8 6.49 -5.46 -6.46
N ASP A 9 6.83 -4.39 -7.19
CA ASP A 9 7.24 -3.13 -6.54
C ASP A 9 6.04 -2.18 -6.59
N ALA A 10 6.18 -1.01 -5.97
CA ALA A 10 5.09 -0.05 -5.90
C ALA A 10 4.61 0.39 -7.28
N ALA A 11 5.54 0.63 -8.20
CA ALA A 11 5.18 1.04 -9.56
C ALA A 11 4.44 -0.07 -10.30
N GLY A 12 4.90 -1.30 -10.19
CA GLY A 12 4.21 -2.45 -10.78
C GLY A 12 2.84 -2.68 -10.15
N ALA A 13 2.73 -2.47 -8.85
CA ALA A 13 1.46 -2.57 -8.15
C ALA A 13 0.44 -1.56 -8.69
N ALA A 14 0.87 -0.33 -8.94
CA ALA A 14 -0.03 0.69 -9.50
C ALA A 14 -0.52 0.30 -10.90
N LEU A 15 0.36 -0.23 -11.74
CA LEU A 15 -0.02 -0.67 -13.07
C LEU A 15 -1.04 -1.82 -13.01
N LEU A 16 -0.78 -2.80 -12.15
CA LEU A 16 -1.70 -3.93 -12.00
C LEU A 16 -3.05 -3.47 -11.44
N ALA A 17 -3.04 -2.59 -10.45
CA ALA A 17 -4.27 -2.05 -9.88
C ALA A 17 -5.09 -1.35 -10.96
N ASP A 18 -4.46 -0.53 -11.79
CA ASP A 18 -5.16 0.20 -12.83
C ASP A 18 -5.77 -0.75 -13.87
N GLU A 19 -5.06 -1.82 -14.22
CA GLU A 19 -5.61 -2.86 -15.10
C GLU A 19 -6.84 -3.54 -14.50
N LEU A 20 -6.78 -3.91 -13.22
CA LEU A 20 -7.91 -4.56 -12.56
C LEU A 20 -9.12 -3.63 -12.50
N LEU A 21 -8.89 -2.35 -12.19
CA LEU A 21 -9.98 -1.36 -12.17
C LEU A 21 -10.56 -1.14 -13.55
N ALA A 22 -9.75 -1.19 -14.60
CA ALA A 22 -10.22 -1.09 -15.97
C ALA A 22 -11.13 -2.28 -16.35
N GLU A 23 -10.92 -3.42 -15.69
CA GLU A 23 -11.74 -4.61 -15.89
C GLU A 23 -12.92 -4.67 -14.93
N SER A 24 -13.24 -3.55 -14.29
CA SER A 24 -14.36 -3.41 -13.37
C SER A 24 -14.19 -4.17 -12.05
N GLU A 25 -12.97 -4.51 -11.68
CA GLU A 25 -12.71 -5.07 -10.37
C GLU A 25 -12.92 -4.03 -9.27
N THR A 26 -13.22 -4.49 -8.08
CA THR A 26 -13.52 -3.61 -6.95
C THR A 26 -12.24 -3.14 -6.26
N LEU A 27 -12.36 -2.05 -5.49
CA LEU A 27 -11.27 -1.63 -4.60
C LEU A 27 -10.86 -2.73 -3.64
N GLN A 28 -11.82 -3.54 -3.19
CA GLN A 28 -11.55 -4.68 -2.33
C GLN A 28 -10.65 -5.71 -3.00
N SER A 29 -10.91 -6.01 -4.27
CA SER A 29 -10.07 -6.91 -5.06
C SER A 29 -8.68 -6.33 -5.21
N VAL A 30 -8.57 -5.03 -5.45
CA VAL A 30 -7.27 -4.36 -5.56
C VAL A 30 -6.50 -4.48 -4.25
N TRP A 31 -7.15 -4.24 -3.12
CA TRP A 31 -6.47 -4.41 -1.84
C TRP A 31 -5.93 -5.83 -1.69
N ARG A 32 -6.78 -6.81 -1.93
CA ARG A 32 -6.43 -8.23 -1.74
C ARG A 32 -5.33 -8.69 -2.68
N TYR A 33 -5.43 -8.34 -3.97
CA TYR A 33 -4.55 -8.92 -4.98
C TYR A 33 -3.33 -8.05 -5.29
N VAL A 34 -3.35 -6.78 -4.91
CA VAL A 34 -2.26 -5.86 -5.23
C VAL A 34 -1.56 -5.36 -3.98
N ILE A 35 -2.30 -4.71 -3.08
CA ILE A 35 -1.69 -4.10 -1.88
C ILE A 35 -1.14 -5.19 -0.96
N VAL A 36 -1.91 -6.21 -0.71
CA VAL A 36 -1.48 -7.33 0.14
C VAL A 36 -0.30 -8.08 -0.49
N GLN A 37 -0.32 -8.26 -1.81
CA GLN A 37 0.79 -8.92 -2.50
C GLN A 37 2.08 -8.10 -2.39
N LEU A 38 1.98 -6.78 -2.58
CA LEU A 38 3.14 -5.90 -2.42
C LEU A 38 3.70 -6.00 -1.00
N LEU A 39 2.82 -6.00 0.00
CA LEU A 39 3.23 -6.15 1.39
C LEU A 39 3.89 -7.50 1.63
N ASP A 40 3.33 -8.58 1.07
CA ASP A 40 3.91 -9.92 1.21
C ASP A 40 5.31 -9.98 0.58
N ASP A 41 5.46 -9.41 -0.60
CA ASP A 41 6.76 -9.40 -1.29
C ASP A 41 7.79 -8.59 -0.52
N TYR A 42 7.37 -7.44 0.02
CA TYR A 42 8.22 -6.64 0.89
C TYR A 42 8.65 -7.42 2.14
N SER A 43 7.69 -8.08 2.78
CA SER A 43 7.95 -8.82 4.02
C SER A 43 8.88 -10.00 3.77
N HIS A 44 8.75 -10.64 2.61
CA HIS A 44 9.64 -11.73 2.21
C HIS A 44 11.08 -11.23 2.03
N ASP A 45 11.25 -10.10 1.34
CA ASP A 45 12.56 -9.50 1.15
C ASP A 45 13.17 -9.10 2.50
N LEU A 46 12.36 -8.51 3.37
CA LEU A 46 12.81 -8.08 4.69
C LEU A 46 13.40 -9.24 5.48
N GLY A 47 12.69 -10.36 5.47
CA GLY A 47 13.14 -11.56 6.20
C GLY A 47 14.37 -12.22 5.60
N ARG A 48 14.52 -12.16 4.26
CA ARG A 48 15.65 -12.82 3.57
C ARG A 48 16.87 -11.95 3.48
N SER A 49 16.70 -10.66 3.20
CA SER A 49 17.78 -9.81 2.73
C SER A 49 17.90 -8.50 3.48
N GLY A 50 16.95 -8.20 4.35
CA GLY A 50 17.00 -7.00 5.18
C GLY A 50 16.36 -5.77 4.52
N VAL A 51 16.43 -4.67 5.27
CA VAL A 51 15.73 -3.43 4.93
C VAL A 51 16.25 -2.80 3.64
N SER A 52 17.56 -2.84 3.40
CA SER A 52 18.13 -2.18 2.22
C SER A 52 17.61 -2.78 0.91
N VAL A 53 17.31 -4.07 0.91
CA VAL A 53 16.71 -4.72 -0.26
C VAL A 53 15.21 -4.50 -0.30
N ALA A 54 14.53 -4.72 0.83
CA ALA A 54 13.08 -4.63 0.90
C ALA A 54 12.57 -3.24 0.52
N SER A 55 13.23 -2.19 1.00
CA SER A 55 12.81 -0.81 0.73
C SER A 55 12.88 -0.44 -0.75
N GLN A 56 13.69 -1.13 -1.54
CA GLN A 56 13.81 -0.86 -2.98
C GLN A 56 12.50 -1.09 -3.73
N ARG A 57 11.57 -1.84 -3.18
CA ARG A 57 10.26 -2.02 -3.81
C ARG A 57 9.46 -0.73 -3.87
N PHE A 58 9.88 0.30 -3.13
CA PHE A 58 9.23 1.60 -3.12
C PHE A 58 10.09 2.72 -3.73
N ASP A 59 11.18 2.37 -4.41
CA ASP A 59 12.10 3.37 -4.99
C ASP A 59 11.48 4.10 -6.17
N ARG A 60 10.81 3.37 -7.07
CA ARG A 60 10.18 4.00 -8.24
C ARG A 60 8.83 4.56 -7.86
N GLU A 61 8.59 5.81 -8.21
CA GLU A 61 7.30 6.43 -7.97
C GLU A 61 6.22 5.69 -8.78
N PRO A 62 5.17 5.17 -8.11
CA PRO A 62 4.08 4.56 -8.86
C PRO A 62 3.32 5.60 -9.67
N PRO A 63 2.94 5.28 -10.91
CA PRO A 63 2.07 6.18 -11.65
C PRO A 63 0.72 6.29 -10.94
N LEU A 64 0.05 7.41 -11.11
CA LEU A 64 -1.31 7.56 -10.57
C LEU A 64 -2.25 6.63 -11.31
N THR A 65 -3.14 5.99 -10.57
CA THR A 65 -4.15 5.11 -11.14
C THR A 65 -5.45 5.90 -11.33
N ARG A 66 -6.48 5.24 -11.86
CA ARG A 66 -7.80 5.83 -11.97
C ARG A 66 -8.54 5.92 -10.63
N ALA A 67 -7.96 5.41 -9.55
CA ALA A 67 -8.59 5.45 -8.22
C ALA A 67 -7.68 6.17 -7.23
N ALA A 68 -8.15 7.34 -6.76
CA ALA A 68 -7.43 8.12 -5.76
C ALA A 68 -7.19 7.31 -4.48
N GLU A 69 -8.11 6.43 -4.14
CA GLU A 69 -7.99 5.56 -2.96
C GLU A 69 -6.78 4.64 -3.07
N VAL A 70 -6.53 4.09 -4.25
CA VAL A 70 -5.38 3.22 -4.48
C VAL A 70 -4.08 4.02 -4.40
N ASP A 71 -4.08 5.20 -5.03
CA ASP A 71 -2.90 6.08 -5.01
C ASP A 71 -2.52 6.47 -3.58
N ALA A 72 -3.52 6.74 -2.76
CA ALA A 72 -3.31 7.07 -1.35
C ALA A 72 -2.84 5.85 -0.56
N ALA A 73 -3.41 4.68 -0.83
CA ALA A 73 -3.04 3.45 -0.11
C ALA A 73 -1.59 3.04 -0.37
N LEU A 74 -1.11 3.19 -1.61
CA LEU A 74 0.28 2.88 -1.94
C LEU A 74 1.24 3.79 -1.16
N ALA A 75 0.93 5.07 -1.08
CA ALA A 75 1.74 6.02 -0.32
C ALA A 75 1.68 5.75 1.18
N ALA A 76 0.48 5.42 1.66
CA ALA A 76 0.29 5.08 3.08
C ALA A 76 1.13 3.86 3.47
N LEU A 77 1.13 2.84 2.62
CA LEU A 77 1.92 1.63 2.88
C LEU A 77 3.41 1.95 2.89
N ALA A 78 3.88 2.75 1.93
CA ALA A 78 5.28 3.15 1.87
C ALA A 78 5.70 3.87 3.15
N GLU A 79 4.92 4.85 3.57
CA GLU A 79 5.26 5.60 4.78
C GLU A 79 5.17 4.74 6.03
N TYR A 80 4.16 3.88 6.12
CA TYR A 80 4.00 2.99 7.26
C TYR A 80 5.21 2.07 7.41
N LEU A 81 5.61 1.42 6.32
CA LEU A 81 6.74 0.49 6.35
C LEU A 81 8.06 1.20 6.61
N ALA A 82 8.25 2.38 6.01
CA ALA A 82 9.46 3.17 6.22
C ALA A 82 9.63 3.56 7.68
N ARG A 83 8.55 3.96 8.34
CA ARG A 83 8.60 4.32 9.76
C ARG A 83 8.79 3.10 10.65
N ARG A 84 8.10 2.02 10.35
CA ARG A 84 8.20 0.79 11.15
C ARG A 84 9.60 0.20 11.07
N ASP A 85 10.19 0.17 9.88
CA ASP A 85 11.44 -0.54 9.62
C ASP A 85 12.64 0.41 9.47
N ASP A 86 12.43 1.69 9.73
CA ASP A 86 13.48 2.72 9.83
C ASP A 86 14.26 2.91 8.53
N TRP A 87 13.56 3.25 7.46
CA TRP A 87 14.16 3.71 6.22
C TRP A 87 13.47 5.00 5.75
N PRO A 88 14.15 5.78 4.88
CA PRO A 88 13.59 7.09 4.51
C PRO A 88 12.27 6.96 3.77
N VAL A 89 11.28 7.76 4.18
CA VAL A 89 10.01 7.83 3.48
C VAL A 89 10.26 8.40 2.08
N PRO A 90 9.82 7.73 1.01
CA PRO A 90 10.04 8.25 -0.34
C PRO A 90 9.31 9.58 -0.52
N SER A 91 9.96 10.53 -1.20
CA SER A 91 9.37 11.86 -1.41
C SER A 91 8.03 11.79 -2.17
N TRP A 92 7.88 10.83 -3.09
CA TRP A 92 6.64 10.71 -3.85
C TRP A 92 5.44 10.39 -2.96
N ALA A 93 5.67 9.75 -1.81
CA ALA A 93 4.57 9.38 -0.92
C ALA A 93 3.88 10.58 -0.29
N ARG A 94 4.53 11.74 -0.29
CA ARG A 94 3.98 12.97 0.30
C ARG A 94 3.42 13.94 -0.73
N LYS A 95 3.37 13.55 -2.00
CA LYS A 95 2.79 14.41 -3.03
C LYS A 95 1.27 14.56 -2.84
N PRO A 96 0.69 15.70 -3.24
CA PRO A 96 -0.76 15.93 -3.03
C PRO A 96 -1.65 14.83 -3.59
N GLY A 97 -1.30 14.23 -4.72
CA GLY A 97 -2.08 13.13 -5.30
C GLY A 97 -2.08 11.84 -4.50
N ARG A 98 -1.38 11.80 -3.36
CA ARG A 98 -1.31 10.63 -2.49
C ARG A 98 -2.21 10.73 -1.26
N TYR A 99 -3.17 11.64 -1.30
CA TYR A 99 -4.17 11.82 -0.24
C TYR A 99 -5.54 11.85 -0.90
N THR A 100 -6.55 11.25 -0.26
CA THR A 100 -7.88 11.26 -0.83
C THR A 100 -8.89 11.76 0.20
N SER A 101 -9.85 12.56 -0.28
CA SER A 101 -11.02 12.94 0.51
C SER A 101 -12.11 11.90 0.43
N LYS A 102 -11.97 10.93 -0.45
CA LYS A 102 -12.91 9.81 -0.54
C LYS A 102 -12.46 8.76 0.46
N TRP A 103 -13.01 8.80 1.65
CA TRP A 103 -12.63 7.85 2.69
C TRP A 103 -12.87 6.42 2.24
N TRP A 104 -11.86 5.59 2.38
CA TRP A 104 -11.94 4.18 2.03
C TRP A 104 -11.79 3.33 3.28
N PHE A 105 -12.87 2.66 3.64
CA PHE A 105 -12.82 1.63 4.69
C PHE A 105 -12.55 0.30 3.99
N VAL A 106 -11.35 -0.21 4.17
CA VAL A 106 -10.90 -1.40 3.44
C VAL A 106 -11.70 -2.64 3.83
N THR A 107 -12.11 -2.73 5.10
CA THR A 107 -12.97 -3.85 5.52
C THR A 107 -14.35 -3.71 4.89
N PRO A 108 -14.91 -4.81 4.33
CA PRO A 108 -16.27 -4.77 3.80
C PRO A 108 -17.34 -4.75 4.89
N LEU A 109 -16.98 -5.03 6.13
CA LEU A 109 -17.92 -5.17 7.24
C LEU A 109 -18.17 -3.80 7.86
N GLN A 110 -19.37 -3.26 7.68
CA GLN A 110 -19.73 -1.96 8.24
C GLN A 110 -19.55 -1.92 9.76
N GLY A 111 -19.83 -3.04 10.45
CA GLY A 111 -19.64 -3.13 11.87
C GLY A 111 -18.20 -2.92 12.33
N MET A 112 -17.23 -3.03 11.42
CA MET A 112 -15.82 -2.84 11.73
C MET A 112 -15.32 -1.42 11.40
N HIS A 113 -16.17 -0.54 10.89
CA HIS A 113 -15.73 0.80 10.50
C HIS A 113 -15.24 1.62 11.69
N ALA A 114 -15.95 1.55 12.82
CA ALA A 114 -15.52 2.25 14.05
C ALA A 114 -14.16 1.73 14.52
N THR A 115 -13.94 0.41 14.48
CA THR A 115 -12.67 -0.20 14.83
C THR A 115 -11.57 0.27 13.90
N ALA A 116 -11.84 0.33 12.60
CA ALA A 116 -10.86 0.81 11.61
C ALA A 116 -10.50 2.27 11.85
N LEU A 117 -11.46 3.11 12.21
CA LEU A 117 -11.17 4.51 12.55
C LEU A 117 -10.20 4.62 13.72
N GLN A 118 -10.33 3.74 14.70
CA GLN A 118 -9.47 3.77 15.90
C GLN A 118 -8.11 3.14 15.64
N GLU A 119 -8.06 2.06 14.88
CA GLU A 119 -6.86 1.24 14.75
C GLU A 119 -5.95 1.63 13.59
N SER A 120 -6.45 2.44 12.64
CA SER A 120 -5.65 2.78 11.47
C SER A 120 -4.36 3.50 11.87
N PRO A 121 -3.22 3.06 11.37
CA PRO A 121 -1.97 3.81 11.53
C PRO A 121 -2.11 5.22 10.96
N SER A 122 -1.37 6.17 11.52
CA SER A 122 -1.49 7.57 11.10
C SER A 122 -1.19 7.77 9.61
N SER A 123 -0.26 7.01 9.04
CA SER A 123 0.08 7.10 7.62
C SER A 123 -1.11 6.77 6.72
N PHE A 124 -1.97 5.85 7.15
CA PHE A 124 -3.21 5.52 6.44
C PHE A 124 -4.32 6.51 6.76
N ARG A 125 -4.52 6.80 8.04
CA ARG A 125 -5.60 7.67 8.47
C ARG A 125 -5.50 9.07 7.86
N THR A 126 -4.32 9.65 7.85
CA THR A 126 -4.13 11.00 7.29
C THR A 126 -4.37 11.03 5.79
N ARG A 127 -4.35 9.89 5.12
CA ARG A 127 -4.61 9.80 3.68
C ARG A 127 -6.03 9.37 3.35
N GLY A 128 -6.88 9.18 4.37
CA GLY A 128 -8.27 8.79 4.16
C GLY A 128 -8.48 7.29 3.99
N ILE A 129 -7.50 6.48 4.36
CA ILE A 129 -7.59 5.02 4.25
C ILE A 129 -7.71 4.44 5.65
N PHE A 130 -8.75 3.66 5.88
CA PHE A 130 -9.05 3.13 7.21
C PHE A 130 -8.99 1.61 7.19
N ILE A 131 -8.13 1.06 8.04
CA ILE A 131 -7.87 -0.38 8.12
C ILE A 131 -7.91 -0.83 9.57
N THR A 132 -8.19 -2.10 9.78
CA THR A 132 -8.07 -2.70 11.12
C THR A 132 -6.62 -3.09 11.37
N SER A 133 -6.27 -3.31 12.65
CA SER A 133 -4.89 -3.62 13.03
C SER A 133 -4.36 -4.88 12.36
N GLY A 134 -5.23 -5.85 12.07
CA GLY A 134 -4.83 -7.11 11.43
C GLY A 134 -4.58 -7.00 9.94
N ALA A 135 -4.98 -5.89 9.30
CA ALA A 135 -4.90 -5.78 7.84
C ALA A 135 -3.47 -5.80 7.32
N LEU A 136 -2.50 -5.37 8.13
CA LEU A 136 -1.09 -5.32 7.75
C LEU A 136 -0.26 -6.43 8.39
N SER A 137 -0.89 -7.31 9.15
CA SER A 137 -0.18 -8.42 9.78
C SER A 137 0.18 -9.47 8.74
N ARG A 138 1.45 -9.90 8.77
CA ARG A 138 1.95 -10.99 7.94
C ARG A 138 2.72 -11.97 8.81
N VAL A 139 2.38 -13.21 8.67
CA VAL A 139 2.97 -14.28 9.47
C VAL A 139 4.04 -14.98 8.67
#